data_03429cd6c2c0b84cd265b5dee6580ae0
#
_entry.id   03429cd6c2c0b84cd265b5dee6580ae0
#
_cell.length_a   1.000
_cell.length_b   1.000
_cell.length_c   1.000
_cell.angle_alpha   90.00
_cell.angle_beta   90.00
_cell.angle_gamma   90.00
#
_symmetry.space_group_name_H-M   'P 1'
#
loop_
_entity.id
_entity.type
_entity.pdbx_description
1 polymer ?
#
loop_
_entity_poly.entity_id
_entity_poly.type
_entity_poly.pdbx_seq_one_letter_code
_entity_poly.pdbx_strand_id
1 'polypeptide(L)'
;RKAEARTIAHQVAPELVAEVRLFVRINAADTDHFAVDVSNGLPAGLTGVVVPKLESVATVDAVAAALDAAGHPDLPIVAGLETVAGVVDARTVTTHPRVRWCYFGAEDYIADLGGVRTPGNHEVAVARAQIAQAAHLGGIQAIDMVVADFGDDDRFRREAIESRALGFSGKLCI
;
A
#
# COMPACT_ATOMS: atom_id res chain seq x y z
N ARG A 1 21.15 -6.29 -2.96
CA ARG A 1 20.10 -5.76 -2.04
C ARG A 1 18.74 -6.45 -2.21
N LYS A 2 18.10 -6.47 -3.43
CA LYS A 2 16.75 -7.05 -3.59
C LYS A 2 16.72 -8.59 -3.37
N ALA A 3 17.71 -9.32 -3.89
CA ALA A 3 17.82 -10.77 -3.65
C ALA A 3 18.07 -11.08 -2.16
N GLU A 4 18.93 -10.33 -1.52
CA GLU A 4 19.22 -10.43 -0.09
C GLU A 4 17.95 -10.15 0.75
N ALA A 5 17.16 -9.11 0.39
CA ALA A 5 15.90 -8.81 1.07
C ALA A 5 14.90 -9.97 0.99
N ARG A 6 14.79 -10.66 -0.15
CA ARG A 6 13.95 -11.86 -0.28
C ARG A 6 14.42 -12.98 0.65
N THR A 7 15.74 -13.22 0.70
CA THR A 7 16.31 -14.23 1.60
C THR A 7 16.00 -13.90 3.07
N ILE A 8 16.18 -12.65 3.48
CA ILE A 8 15.86 -12.20 4.84
C ILE A 8 14.35 -12.38 5.13
N ALA A 9 13.48 -12.00 4.19
CA ALA A 9 12.04 -12.19 4.36
C ALA A 9 11.66 -13.64 4.66
N HIS A 10 12.23 -14.61 3.93
CA HIS A 10 12.01 -16.03 4.18
C HIS A 10 12.58 -16.51 5.53
N GLN A 11 13.68 -15.92 6.00
CA GLN A 11 14.29 -16.30 7.26
C GLN A 11 13.49 -15.81 8.47
N VAL A 12 12.96 -14.56 8.40
CA VAL A 12 12.29 -13.94 9.56
C VAL A 12 10.77 -14.17 9.59
N ALA A 13 10.14 -14.43 8.45
CA ALA A 13 8.69 -14.58 8.37
C ALA A 13 8.13 -15.69 9.27
N PRO A 14 8.73 -16.89 9.38
CA PRO A 14 8.19 -17.97 10.21
C PRO A 14 7.99 -17.59 11.68
N GLU A 15 8.86 -16.74 12.22
CA GLU A 15 8.76 -16.26 13.60
C GLU A 15 7.67 -15.18 13.73
N LEU A 16 7.61 -14.26 12.76
CA LEU A 16 6.71 -13.11 12.81
C LEU A 16 5.24 -13.46 12.53
N VAL A 17 4.96 -14.40 11.63
CA VAL A 17 3.57 -14.76 11.27
C VAL A 17 2.77 -15.36 12.43
N ALA A 18 3.45 -15.88 13.47
CA ALA A 18 2.80 -16.40 14.66
C ALA A 18 2.35 -15.27 15.62
N GLU A 19 2.96 -14.10 15.54
CA GLU A 19 2.77 -13.02 16.51
C GLU A 19 2.00 -11.82 15.93
N VAL A 20 2.20 -11.53 14.64
CA VAL A 20 1.63 -10.34 13.99
C VAL A 20 1.04 -10.65 12.61
N ARG A 21 0.18 -9.76 12.13
CA ARG A 21 -0.22 -9.77 10.71
C ARG A 21 0.96 -9.29 9.88
N LEU A 22 1.54 -10.20 9.09
CA LEU A 22 2.72 -9.91 8.30
C LEU A 22 2.34 -9.68 6.83
N PHE A 23 2.83 -8.58 6.28
CA PHE A 23 2.73 -8.23 4.87
C PHE A 23 4.12 -8.08 4.27
N VAL A 24 4.28 -8.49 3.02
CA VAL A 24 5.51 -8.26 2.26
C VAL A 24 5.22 -7.24 1.16
N ARG A 25 5.99 -6.15 1.11
CA ARG A 25 5.95 -5.22 -0.01
C ARG A 25 6.77 -5.80 -1.15
N ILE A 26 6.11 -6.02 -2.29
CA ILE A 26 6.75 -6.44 -3.55
C ILE A 26 7.08 -5.22 -4.42
N ASN A 27 7.83 -5.45 -5.49
CA ASN A 27 8.08 -4.40 -6.46
C ASN A 27 6.84 -4.13 -7.31
N ALA A 28 6.76 -2.93 -7.89
CA ALA A 28 5.65 -2.55 -8.76
C ALA A 28 5.54 -3.49 -9.97
N ALA A 29 4.32 -3.70 -10.45
CA ALA A 29 3.99 -4.72 -11.45
C ALA A 29 4.67 -4.50 -12.82
N ASP A 30 5.08 -3.28 -13.12
CA ASP A 30 5.80 -2.88 -14.32
C ASP A 30 7.32 -3.07 -14.27
N THR A 31 7.84 -3.65 -13.16
CA THR A 31 9.29 -3.85 -12.98
C THR A 31 9.71 -5.30 -13.22
N ASP A 32 10.93 -5.51 -13.73
CA ASP A 32 11.53 -6.84 -13.90
C ASP A 32 11.63 -7.64 -12.58
N HIS A 33 11.55 -6.95 -11.45
CA HIS A 33 11.64 -7.57 -10.14
C HIS A 33 10.34 -8.17 -9.64
N PHE A 34 9.19 -7.72 -10.19
CA PHE A 34 7.86 -8.17 -9.78
C PHE A 34 7.69 -9.69 -9.94
N ALA A 35 7.99 -10.21 -11.13
CA ALA A 35 7.86 -11.65 -11.40
C ALA A 35 8.69 -12.51 -10.44
N VAL A 36 9.91 -12.05 -10.10
CA VAL A 36 10.79 -12.75 -9.15
C VAL A 36 10.26 -12.66 -7.72
N ASP A 37 9.71 -11.50 -7.32
CA ASP A 37 9.10 -11.34 -5.99
C ASP A 37 7.93 -12.30 -5.81
N VAL A 38 7.06 -12.41 -6.80
CA VAL A 38 5.87 -13.26 -6.73
C VAL A 38 6.23 -14.74 -6.79
N SER A 39 7.14 -15.15 -7.70
CA SER A 39 7.45 -16.57 -7.91
C SER A 39 8.34 -17.19 -6.83
N ASN A 40 9.23 -16.41 -6.22
CA ASN A 40 10.26 -16.93 -5.30
C ASN A 40 10.43 -16.10 -4.02
N GLY A 41 9.71 -14.99 -3.88
CA GLY A 41 9.95 -14.01 -2.82
C GLY A 41 8.94 -14.01 -1.69
N LEU A 42 7.85 -14.76 -1.79
CA LEU A 42 6.77 -14.73 -0.81
C LEU A 42 6.89 -15.88 0.20
N PRO A 43 7.18 -15.58 1.48
CA PRO A 43 7.15 -16.59 2.55
C PRO A 43 5.73 -17.10 2.79
N ALA A 44 5.63 -18.28 3.40
CA ALA A 44 4.35 -18.82 3.83
C ALA A 44 3.75 -18.05 5.02
N GLY A 45 2.43 -18.07 5.16
CA GLY A 45 1.73 -17.50 6.30
C GLY A 45 1.50 -15.98 6.26
N LEU A 46 1.79 -15.33 5.14
CA LEU A 46 1.53 -13.90 4.97
C LEU A 46 0.03 -13.57 5.10
N THR A 47 -0.27 -12.44 5.70
CA THR A 47 -1.62 -11.85 5.71
C THR A 47 -1.97 -11.24 4.36
N GLY A 48 -0.98 -10.78 3.60
CA GLY A 48 -1.17 -10.20 2.27
C GLY A 48 0.13 -9.65 1.69
N VAL A 49 0.04 -9.12 0.47
CA VAL A 49 1.13 -8.42 -0.20
C VAL A 49 0.80 -6.94 -0.35
N VAL A 50 1.82 -6.10 -0.17
CA VAL A 50 1.72 -4.66 -0.44
C VAL A 50 2.24 -4.41 -1.86
N VAL A 51 1.38 -3.89 -2.72
CA VAL A 51 1.70 -3.59 -4.12
C VAL A 51 1.74 -2.08 -4.31
N PRO A 52 2.91 -1.49 -4.56
CA PRO A 52 3.04 -0.06 -4.79
C PRO A 52 2.48 0.33 -6.18
N LYS A 53 2.12 1.60 -6.35
CA LYS A 53 1.76 2.22 -7.63
C LYS A 53 0.67 1.47 -8.39
N LEU A 54 -0.39 1.05 -7.70
CA LEU A 54 -1.56 0.49 -8.34
C LEU A 54 -2.42 1.62 -8.93
N GLU A 55 -2.58 1.61 -10.25
CA GLU A 55 -3.19 2.69 -11.01
C GLU A 55 -4.52 2.31 -11.66
N SER A 56 -4.81 1.02 -11.79
CA SER A 56 -6.02 0.55 -12.47
C SER A 56 -6.45 -0.84 -12.01
N VAL A 57 -7.70 -1.17 -12.25
CA VAL A 57 -8.23 -2.54 -12.07
C VAL A 57 -7.44 -3.55 -12.91
N ALA A 58 -7.09 -3.21 -14.14
CA ALA A 58 -6.31 -4.11 -15.00
C ALA A 58 -4.95 -4.48 -14.39
N THR A 59 -4.30 -3.53 -13.70
CA THR A 59 -3.06 -3.82 -12.97
C THR A 59 -3.32 -4.73 -11.78
N VAL A 60 -4.43 -4.53 -11.05
CA VAL A 60 -4.83 -5.42 -9.94
C VAL A 60 -5.11 -6.83 -10.45
N ASP A 61 -5.84 -6.97 -11.56
CA ASP A 61 -6.12 -8.26 -12.22
C ASP A 61 -4.82 -8.99 -12.59
N ALA A 62 -3.85 -8.28 -13.17
CA ALA A 62 -2.56 -8.85 -13.54
C ALA A 62 -1.76 -9.33 -12.32
N VAL A 63 -1.75 -8.54 -11.24
CA VAL A 63 -1.12 -8.94 -9.97
C VAL A 63 -1.83 -10.15 -9.37
N ALA A 64 -3.15 -10.17 -9.33
CA ALA A 64 -3.93 -11.28 -8.81
C ALA A 64 -3.65 -12.57 -9.60
N ALA A 65 -3.65 -12.50 -10.94
CA ALA A 65 -3.34 -13.65 -11.80
C ALA A 65 -1.90 -14.16 -11.58
N ALA A 66 -0.94 -13.28 -11.38
CA ALA A 66 0.44 -13.68 -11.08
C ALA A 66 0.56 -14.38 -9.72
N LEU A 67 -0.15 -13.87 -8.69
CA LEU A 67 -0.22 -14.52 -7.37
C LEU A 67 -0.88 -15.90 -7.45
N ASP A 68 -1.97 -16.04 -8.22
CA ASP A 68 -2.66 -17.31 -8.44
C ASP A 68 -1.74 -18.33 -9.12
N ALA A 69 -1.04 -17.92 -10.17
CA ALA A 69 -0.07 -18.77 -10.88
C ALA A 69 1.11 -19.20 -9.99
N ALA A 70 1.48 -18.39 -9.01
CA ALA A 70 2.52 -18.68 -8.03
C ALA A 70 2.04 -19.52 -6.82
N GLY A 71 0.77 -19.94 -6.79
CA GLY A 71 0.20 -20.76 -5.72
C GLY A 71 -0.37 -19.97 -4.55
N HIS A 72 -0.70 -18.69 -4.73
CA HIS A 72 -1.28 -17.79 -3.72
C HIS A 72 -2.67 -17.25 -4.13
N PRO A 73 -3.67 -18.13 -4.45
CA PRO A 73 -4.94 -17.69 -5.05
C PRO A 73 -5.80 -16.80 -4.16
N ASP A 74 -5.64 -16.90 -2.84
CA ASP A 74 -6.44 -16.15 -1.87
C ASP A 74 -5.65 -15.05 -1.15
N LEU A 75 -4.39 -14.82 -1.53
CA LEU A 75 -3.55 -13.85 -0.83
C LEU A 75 -4.03 -12.41 -1.09
N PRO A 76 -4.45 -11.68 -0.04
CA PRO A 76 -4.97 -10.33 -0.20
C PRO A 76 -3.93 -9.32 -0.65
N ILE A 77 -4.41 -8.27 -1.31
CA ILE A 77 -3.60 -7.15 -1.79
C ILE A 77 -3.87 -5.91 -0.93
N VAL A 78 -2.79 -5.25 -0.52
CA VAL A 78 -2.78 -3.88 -0.02
C VAL A 78 -2.40 -2.97 -1.18
N ALA A 79 -3.34 -2.15 -1.64
CA ALA A 79 -3.12 -1.28 -2.78
C ALA A 79 -2.38 0.01 -2.39
N GLY A 80 -1.21 0.25 -2.98
CA GLY A 80 -0.48 1.51 -2.86
C GLY A 80 -1.04 2.55 -3.85
N LEU A 81 -1.79 3.51 -3.34
CA LEU A 81 -2.34 4.64 -4.09
C LEU A 81 -1.39 5.83 -3.93
N GLU A 82 -0.41 5.90 -4.80
CA GLU A 82 0.73 6.82 -4.66
C GLU A 82 1.13 7.49 -5.99
N THR A 83 0.23 7.43 -6.99
CA THR A 83 0.31 8.16 -8.25
C THR A 83 -0.98 8.91 -8.51
N VAL A 84 -0.95 9.90 -9.39
CA VAL A 84 -2.14 10.66 -9.79
C VAL A 84 -3.18 9.73 -10.41
N ALA A 85 -2.76 8.84 -11.31
CA ALA A 85 -3.64 7.84 -11.92
C ALA A 85 -4.28 6.93 -10.87
N GLY A 86 -3.49 6.40 -9.92
CA GLY A 86 -4.00 5.54 -8.85
C GLY A 86 -4.99 6.25 -7.91
N VAL A 87 -4.80 7.54 -7.65
CA VAL A 87 -5.75 8.33 -6.85
C VAL A 87 -7.04 8.60 -7.63
N VAL A 88 -6.95 8.93 -8.92
CA VAL A 88 -8.12 9.15 -9.78
C VAL A 88 -8.96 7.88 -9.91
N ASP A 89 -8.33 6.74 -10.09
CA ASP A 89 -8.97 5.43 -10.25
C ASP A 89 -9.17 4.67 -8.90
N ALA A 90 -8.90 5.31 -7.76
CA ALA A 90 -8.97 4.69 -6.45
C ALA A 90 -10.28 3.92 -6.21
N ARG A 91 -11.42 4.46 -6.66
CA ARG A 91 -12.72 3.82 -6.52
C ARG A 91 -12.79 2.45 -7.19
N THR A 92 -12.26 2.31 -8.38
CA THR A 92 -12.29 1.05 -9.13
C THR A 92 -11.29 0.05 -8.56
N VAL A 93 -10.11 0.51 -8.18
CA VAL A 93 -9.07 -0.30 -7.52
C VAL A 93 -9.55 -0.87 -6.18
N THR A 94 -10.15 -0.02 -5.33
CA THR A 94 -10.56 -0.41 -3.97
C THR A 94 -11.79 -1.34 -3.94
N THR A 95 -12.59 -1.39 -5.00
CA THR A 95 -13.74 -2.31 -5.11
C THR A 95 -13.35 -3.69 -5.66
N HIS A 96 -12.09 -3.89 -6.09
CA HIS A 96 -11.63 -5.19 -6.56
C HIS A 96 -11.61 -6.23 -5.41
N PRO A 97 -12.12 -7.46 -5.58
CA PRO A 97 -12.30 -8.45 -4.51
C PRO A 97 -11.00 -8.91 -3.84
N ARG A 98 -9.85 -8.82 -4.51
CA ARG A 98 -8.54 -9.16 -3.94
C ARG A 98 -7.94 -8.03 -3.09
N VAL A 99 -8.42 -6.78 -3.24
CA VAL A 99 -7.95 -5.63 -2.45
C VAL A 99 -8.72 -5.61 -1.12
N ARG A 100 -7.99 -5.63 -0.01
CA ARG A 100 -8.56 -5.59 1.34
C ARG A 100 -8.11 -4.37 2.14
N TRP A 101 -7.05 -3.75 1.73
CA TRP A 101 -6.52 -2.51 2.30
C TRP A 101 -5.96 -1.63 1.19
N CYS A 102 -5.90 -0.35 1.43
CA CYS A 102 -5.11 0.56 0.64
C CYS A 102 -4.32 1.51 1.53
N TYR A 103 -3.25 2.08 1.00
CA TYR A 103 -2.55 3.17 1.66
C TYR A 103 -2.32 4.34 0.71
N PHE A 104 -2.18 5.53 1.27
CA PHE A 104 -1.82 6.72 0.54
C PHE A 104 -0.32 7.01 0.64
N GLY A 105 0.38 7.01 -0.49
CA GLY A 105 1.80 7.37 -0.60
C GLY A 105 1.96 8.81 -1.06
N ALA A 106 1.86 9.77 -0.14
CA ALA A 106 1.82 11.19 -0.46
C ALA A 106 3.10 11.72 -1.11
N GLU A 107 4.25 11.16 -0.77
CA GLU A 107 5.54 11.62 -1.31
C GLU A 107 5.66 11.27 -2.81
N ASP A 108 5.36 10.02 -3.17
CA ASP A 108 5.34 9.58 -4.57
C ASP A 108 4.22 10.29 -5.36
N TYR A 109 3.02 10.43 -4.77
CA TYR A 109 1.91 11.14 -5.39
C TYR A 109 2.25 12.59 -5.75
N ILE A 110 2.86 13.34 -4.83
CA ILE A 110 3.24 14.74 -5.08
C ILE A 110 4.39 14.83 -6.09
N ALA A 111 5.32 13.89 -6.07
CA ALA A 111 6.39 13.82 -7.07
C ALA A 111 5.81 13.57 -8.48
N ASP A 112 4.83 12.66 -8.61
CA ASP A 112 4.13 12.37 -9.87
C ASP A 112 3.31 13.57 -10.35
N LEU A 113 2.62 14.27 -9.43
CA LEU A 113 1.85 15.48 -9.73
C LEU A 113 2.72 16.69 -10.13
N GLY A 114 4.03 16.66 -9.82
CA GLY A 114 4.94 17.79 -10.00
C GLY A 114 4.78 18.90 -8.94
N GLY A 115 4.20 18.55 -7.81
CA GLY A 115 3.96 19.46 -6.69
C GLY A 115 5.10 19.48 -5.67
N VAL A 116 4.86 20.15 -4.56
CA VAL A 116 5.80 20.26 -3.43
C VAL A 116 5.07 19.95 -2.13
N ARG A 117 5.66 19.11 -1.28
CA ARG A 117 5.13 18.80 0.05
C ARG A 117 5.22 20.02 0.97
N THR A 118 4.16 20.25 1.72
CA THR A 118 4.08 21.34 2.69
C THR A 118 3.77 20.81 4.10
N PRO A 119 4.18 21.52 5.16
CA PRO A 119 3.86 21.10 6.54
C PRO A 119 2.37 21.03 6.85
N GLY A 120 1.54 21.77 6.12
CA GLY A 120 0.09 21.83 6.31
C GLY A 120 -0.71 20.77 5.57
N ASN A 121 -0.07 19.98 4.71
CA ASN A 121 -0.70 18.91 3.91
C ASN A 121 -1.88 19.35 3.02
N HIS A 122 -2.02 20.66 2.73
CA HIS A 122 -3.12 21.19 1.93
C HIS A 122 -3.09 20.65 0.49
N GLU A 123 -1.89 20.45 -0.05
CA GLU A 123 -1.65 19.96 -1.41
C GLU A 123 -2.13 18.53 -1.62
N VAL A 124 -2.26 17.75 -0.55
CA VAL A 124 -2.74 16.35 -0.62
C VAL A 124 -4.15 16.16 -0.04
N ALA A 125 -4.81 17.21 0.42
CA ALA A 125 -6.10 17.11 1.10
C ALA A 125 -7.18 16.48 0.22
N VAL A 126 -7.23 16.84 -1.07
CA VAL A 126 -8.19 16.28 -2.03
C VAL A 126 -7.93 14.80 -2.27
N ALA A 127 -6.67 14.41 -2.51
CA ALA A 127 -6.28 13.01 -2.71
C ALA A 127 -6.63 12.16 -1.49
N ARG A 128 -6.35 12.63 -0.28
CA ARG A 128 -6.71 11.95 0.98
C ARG A 128 -8.22 11.72 1.08
N ALA A 129 -9.03 12.75 0.79
CA ALA A 129 -10.49 12.63 0.82
C ALA A 129 -11.00 11.63 -0.21
N GLN A 130 -10.47 11.65 -1.44
CA GLN A 130 -10.84 10.69 -2.49
C GLN A 130 -10.53 9.25 -2.10
N ILE A 131 -9.35 8.99 -1.55
CA ILE A 131 -8.93 7.65 -1.12
C ILE A 131 -9.81 7.16 0.04
N ALA A 132 -10.08 7.99 1.04
CA ALA A 132 -10.96 7.62 2.15
C ALA A 132 -12.38 7.26 1.68
N GLN A 133 -12.95 8.04 0.75
CA GLN A 133 -14.24 7.74 0.13
C GLN A 133 -14.21 6.45 -0.69
N ALA A 134 -13.17 6.25 -1.50
CA ALA A 134 -13.00 5.06 -2.32
C ALA A 134 -12.90 3.79 -1.45
N ALA A 135 -12.11 3.83 -0.38
CA ALA A 135 -11.97 2.73 0.56
C ALA A 135 -13.29 2.41 1.27
N HIS A 136 -14.04 3.44 1.69
CA HIS A 136 -15.37 3.28 2.28
C HIS A 136 -16.34 2.58 1.32
N LEU A 137 -16.37 3.00 0.05
CA LEU A 137 -17.21 2.37 -0.98
C LEU A 137 -16.80 0.92 -1.28
N GLY A 138 -15.49 0.63 -1.23
CA GLY A 138 -14.95 -0.72 -1.38
C GLY A 138 -15.14 -1.62 -0.14
N GLY A 139 -15.60 -1.06 0.98
CA GLY A 139 -15.70 -1.80 2.25
C GLY A 139 -14.35 -2.24 2.82
N ILE A 140 -13.27 -1.53 2.50
CA ILE A 140 -11.90 -1.82 2.91
C ILE A 140 -11.34 -0.76 3.86
N GLN A 141 -10.22 -1.06 4.50
CA GLN A 141 -9.53 -0.12 5.37
C GLN A 141 -8.49 0.69 4.59
N ALA A 142 -8.46 2.01 4.80
CA ALA A 142 -7.44 2.91 4.28
C ALA A 142 -6.44 3.27 5.37
N ILE A 143 -5.15 3.28 4.99
CA ILE A 143 -4.01 3.67 5.83
C ILE A 143 -3.45 4.97 5.26
N ASP A 144 -3.37 6.00 6.09
CA ASP A 144 -2.91 7.31 5.65
C ASP A 144 -1.38 7.40 5.53
N MET A 145 -0.92 8.46 4.88
CA MET A 145 0.48 8.75 4.58
C MET A 145 1.39 8.76 5.81
N VAL A 146 2.68 8.55 5.58
CA VAL A 146 3.74 8.65 6.59
C VAL A 146 3.98 10.09 7.02
N VAL A 147 4.45 10.28 8.25
CA VAL A 147 5.19 11.48 8.66
C VAL A 147 6.66 11.19 8.45
N ALA A 148 7.28 11.84 7.47
CA ALA A 148 8.66 11.56 7.07
C ALA A 148 9.69 11.96 8.14
N ASP A 149 9.38 12.97 8.95
CA ASP A 149 10.18 13.32 10.13
C ASP A 149 9.77 12.42 11.31
N PHE A 150 10.46 11.30 11.45
CA PHE A 150 10.18 10.31 12.51
C PHE A 150 10.55 10.78 13.93
N GLY A 151 11.19 11.93 14.07
CA GLY A 151 11.44 12.59 15.38
C GLY A 151 10.33 13.53 15.83
N ASP A 152 9.37 13.86 14.95
CA ASP A 152 8.26 14.78 15.26
C ASP A 152 7.00 14.03 15.72
N ASP A 153 7.03 13.54 16.94
CA ASP A 153 5.92 12.85 17.58
C ASP A 153 4.64 13.71 17.65
N ASP A 154 4.77 15.01 17.85
CA ASP A 154 3.61 15.90 17.96
C ASP A 154 2.93 16.08 16.60
N ARG A 155 3.70 16.18 15.53
CA ARG A 155 3.17 16.16 14.17
C ARG A 155 2.48 14.82 13.87
N PHE A 156 3.11 13.72 14.22
CA PHE A 156 2.52 12.38 14.03
C PHE A 156 1.16 12.26 14.73
N ARG A 157 1.05 12.70 16.00
CA ARG A 157 -0.22 12.68 16.75
C ARG A 157 -1.29 13.56 16.13
N ARG A 158 -0.95 14.78 15.74
CA ARG A 158 -1.90 15.70 15.07
C ARG A 158 -2.41 15.09 13.77
N GLU A 159 -1.51 14.64 12.91
CA GLU A 159 -1.88 14.04 11.63
C GLU A 159 -2.65 12.72 11.78
N ALA A 160 -2.38 11.91 12.81
CA ALA A 160 -3.16 10.70 13.11
C ALA A 160 -4.60 11.02 13.51
N ILE A 161 -4.82 12.09 14.27
CA ILE A 161 -6.16 12.57 14.62
C ILE A 161 -6.91 13.07 13.37
N GLU A 162 -6.23 13.85 12.52
CA GLU A 162 -6.79 14.31 11.25
C GLU A 162 -7.13 13.15 10.31
N SER A 163 -6.23 12.15 10.19
CA SER A 163 -6.45 10.93 9.40
C SER A 163 -7.73 10.22 9.83
N ARG A 164 -7.89 10.03 11.13
CA ARG A 164 -9.11 9.41 11.70
C ARG A 164 -10.36 10.23 11.38
N ALA A 165 -10.29 11.54 11.48
CA ALA A 165 -11.42 12.45 11.15
C ALA A 165 -11.81 12.37 9.67
N LEU A 166 -10.85 12.08 8.77
CA LEU A 166 -11.09 11.87 7.34
C LEU A 166 -11.61 10.46 6.99
N GLY A 167 -11.62 9.52 7.95
CA GLY A 167 -12.10 8.15 7.74
C GLY A 167 -11.01 7.10 7.50
N PHE A 168 -9.74 7.44 7.68
CA PHE A 168 -8.66 6.46 7.67
C PHE A 168 -8.66 5.59 8.92
N SER A 169 -8.29 4.32 8.76
CA SER A 169 -8.23 3.32 9.84
C SER A 169 -6.86 3.23 10.50
N GLY A 170 -5.84 3.80 9.88
CA GLY A 170 -4.46 3.74 10.34
C GLY A 170 -3.59 4.79 9.67
N LYS A 171 -2.31 4.81 10.07
CA LYS A 171 -1.27 5.68 9.53
C LYS A 171 0.02 4.90 9.32
N LEU A 172 0.70 5.13 8.20
CA LEU A 172 2.01 4.55 7.95
C LEU A 172 3.04 5.08 8.96
N CYS A 173 3.90 4.18 9.44
CA CYS A 173 5.04 4.48 10.28
C CYS A 173 6.32 3.96 9.62
N ILE A 174 7.46 4.63 9.86
CA ILE A 174 8.80 4.24 9.41
C ILE A 174 9.76 4.22 10.60
#